data_fa930421a7b76a96c29d605d8746aff7
#
_entry.id   fa930421a7b76a96c29d605d8746aff7
#
_cell.length_a   1.000
_cell.length_b   1.000
_cell.length_c   1.000
_cell.angle_alpha   90.00
_cell.angle_beta   90.00
_cell.angle_gamma   90.00
#
_symmetry.space_group_name_H-M   'P 1'
#
loop_
_entity.id
_entity.type
_entity.pdbx_description
1 polymer ?
#
loop_
_entity_poly.entity_id
_entity_poly.type
_entity_poly.pdbx_seq_one_letter_code
_entity_poly.pdbx_strand_id
1 'polypeptide(L)'
;KIADTFRLMADLVINHCSADHSWFQAYCRSEPDYKDHFIEIKSDQDLSKVTRPRTSPLLRPIQTEAGVKYVWCTFSHDQIDLNYANPEVLIKMVKVLAHYLSAGIRVIRLDAIAYLWKDLHTNCVNLPQTHEVVRVLRSLVDTYEEKVLLLTETNVPNHENLSYFGNGNEAHIIYNFSLPPLLLHALLAGHSRHLKAWMMSMPPAQEGTAYFNFIASHDGIGLRPAEGLLEEQEMRTLVETMEQMGGSVSWRASETGIPSPYEINIGLFDALRMTFRTGVDEWHFERFISAHTILVAIEGIPGIYIHSLFGTPNDHEKVKTTGHNRSINRHQWDLDSLNSVLDEPSSIHARIFKGILRLIAIRRRQSAFHPNATQFTLHLGHQIFAFWRQSIRRDQSIFCLNNLSDEFVEIQLREINLISTGAWVDLILNKPVEDTNGTMKLCPYQSVWLTNTMF
;
A
#
# COMPACT_ATOMS: atom_id res chain seq x y z
N LYS A 1 -2.48 2.51 27.52
CA LYS A 1 -2.85 1.07 27.55
C LYS A 1 -2.52 0.36 26.22
N ILE A 2 -2.98 0.84 25.04
CA ILE A 2 -2.69 0.17 23.76
C ILE A 2 -1.19 0.29 23.41
N ALA A 3 -0.60 1.47 23.59
CA ALA A 3 0.82 1.74 23.34
C ALA A 3 1.77 0.91 24.23
N ASP A 4 1.31 0.43 25.40
CA ASP A 4 2.10 -0.43 26.28
C ASP A 4 2.28 -1.86 25.73
N THR A 5 1.37 -2.26 24.82
CA THR A 5 1.37 -3.61 24.23
C THR A 5 1.84 -3.59 22.77
N PHE A 6 1.48 -2.55 22.00
CA PHE A 6 1.73 -2.43 20.58
C PHE A 6 2.53 -1.18 20.26
N ARG A 7 3.41 -1.28 19.25
CA ARG A 7 3.98 -0.09 18.63
C ARG A 7 2.93 0.50 17.71
N LEU A 8 2.40 1.67 18.09
CA LEU A 8 1.30 2.31 17.38
C LEU A 8 1.80 3.13 16.19
N MET A 9 1.06 3.03 15.09
CA MET A 9 1.09 3.95 13.98
C MET A 9 -0.20 4.77 13.97
N ALA A 10 -0.09 6.06 13.67
CA ALA A 10 -1.24 6.93 13.47
C ALA A 10 -1.07 7.80 12.22
N ASP A 11 -2.21 8.12 11.61
CA ASP A 11 -2.25 9.07 10.50
C ASP A 11 -2.09 10.50 11.03
N LEU A 12 -1.13 11.22 10.48
CA LEU A 12 -1.09 12.67 10.53
C LEU A 12 -1.70 13.20 9.23
N VAL A 13 -2.98 13.55 9.27
CA VAL A 13 -3.68 14.17 8.15
C VAL A 13 -3.17 15.60 8.01
N ILE A 14 -2.15 15.75 7.19
CA ILE A 14 -1.35 16.99 7.14
C ILE A 14 -1.79 17.91 6.00
N ASN A 15 -2.32 17.39 4.90
CA ASN A 15 -2.68 18.18 3.72
C ASN A 15 -3.94 19.02 3.92
N HIS A 16 -4.91 18.55 4.68
CA HIS A 16 -6.24 19.16 4.77
C HIS A 16 -6.87 18.93 6.15
N CYS A 17 -7.96 19.62 6.44
CA CYS A 17 -8.83 19.31 7.58
C CYS A 17 -10.30 19.28 7.16
N SER A 18 -11.18 18.72 8.01
CA SER A 18 -12.62 18.74 7.78
C SER A 18 -13.16 20.17 7.76
N ALA A 19 -14.20 20.39 6.97
CA ALA A 19 -14.97 21.62 7.00
C ALA A 19 -15.56 21.93 8.38
N ASP A 20 -15.78 20.93 9.23
CA ASP A 20 -16.27 21.10 10.61
C ASP A 20 -15.14 21.38 11.62
N HIS A 21 -13.87 21.31 11.18
CA HIS A 21 -12.74 21.56 12.07
C HIS A 21 -12.72 23.00 12.60
N SER A 22 -12.36 23.17 13.87
CA SER A 22 -12.35 24.49 14.54
C SER A 22 -11.51 25.55 13.82
N TRP A 23 -10.41 25.16 13.17
CA TRP A 23 -9.58 26.08 12.38
C TRP A 23 -10.35 26.63 11.17
N PHE A 24 -11.08 25.75 10.46
CA PHE A 24 -11.85 26.19 9.30
C PHE A 24 -13.06 27.03 9.70
N GLN A 25 -13.72 26.70 10.80
CA GLN A 25 -14.81 27.49 11.35
C GLN A 25 -14.34 28.88 11.78
N ALA A 26 -13.15 29.01 12.40
CA ALA A 26 -12.54 30.29 12.75
C ALA A 26 -12.19 31.13 11.51
N TYR A 27 -11.67 30.47 10.44
CA TYR A 27 -11.44 31.10 9.15
C TYR A 27 -12.74 31.65 8.53
N CYS A 28 -13.84 30.91 8.57
CA CYS A 28 -15.15 31.35 8.08
C CYS A 28 -15.68 32.59 8.86
N ARG A 29 -15.37 32.68 10.16
CA ARG A 29 -15.66 33.86 10.99
C ARG A 29 -14.65 34.99 10.81
N SER A 30 -13.74 34.90 9.87
CA SER A 30 -12.70 35.88 9.57
C SER A 30 -11.81 36.25 10.79
N GLU A 31 -11.58 35.28 11.70
CA GLU A 31 -10.69 35.44 12.85
C GLU A 31 -9.25 35.73 12.38
N PRO A 32 -8.58 36.76 12.90
CA PRO A 32 -7.27 37.20 12.39
C PRO A 32 -6.20 36.11 12.37
N ASP A 33 -6.15 35.26 13.41
CA ASP A 33 -5.15 34.17 13.56
C ASP A 33 -5.31 33.07 12.54
N TYR A 34 -6.44 32.98 11.83
CA TYR A 34 -6.75 31.94 10.87
C TYR A 34 -6.89 32.43 9.43
N LYS A 35 -6.70 33.72 9.20
CA LYS A 35 -6.94 34.39 7.91
C LYS A 35 -6.23 33.68 6.73
N ASP A 36 -4.99 33.27 6.92
CA ASP A 36 -4.14 32.69 5.86
C ASP A 36 -3.86 31.20 6.09
N HIS A 37 -4.71 30.47 6.86
CA HIS A 37 -4.54 29.04 7.16
C HIS A 37 -4.98 28.13 6.03
N PHE A 38 -5.85 28.62 5.15
CA PHE A 38 -6.42 27.86 4.04
C PHE A 38 -6.07 28.52 2.72
N ILE A 39 -6.03 27.73 1.66
CA ILE A 39 -5.68 28.22 0.33
C ILE A 39 -6.94 28.83 -0.30
N GLU A 40 -6.91 30.13 -0.48
CA GLU A 40 -7.96 30.92 -1.12
C GLU A 40 -7.55 31.25 -2.57
N ILE A 41 -8.41 30.97 -3.54
CA ILE A 41 -8.14 31.17 -4.95
C ILE A 41 -9.28 32.00 -5.57
N LYS A 42 -8.95 32.90 -6.48
CA LYS A 42 -9.95 33.63 -7.26
C LYS A 42 -10.68 32.69 -8.21
N SER A 43 -11.99 32.87 -8.38
CA SER A 43 -12.82 32.00 -9.20
C SER A 43 -12.45 31.95 -10.70
N ASP A 44 -11.74 32.96 -11.18
CA ASP A 44 -11.29 33.10 -12.58
C ASP A 44 -9.84 32.62 -12.83
N GLN A 45 -9.20 32.04 -11.81
CA GLN A 45 -7.83 31.56 -11.90
C GLN A 45 -7.73 30.32 -12.79
N ASP A 46 -6.72 30.29 -13.67
CA ASP A 46 -6.40 29.09 -14.46
C ASP A 46 -5.80 27.99 -13.57
N LEU A 47 -6.49 26.86 -13.50
CA LEU A 47 -6.11 25.67 -12.73
C LEU A 47 -5.89 24.45 -13.63
N SER A 48 -5.74 24.66 -14.94
CA SER A 48 -5.63 23.57 -15.94
C SER A 48 -4.43 22.66 -15.74
N LYS A 49 -3.35 23.18 -15.16
CA LYS A 49 -2.11 22.41 -14.86
C LYS A 49 -2.21 21.55 -13.59
N VAL A 50 -3.17 21.82 -12.72
CA VAL A 50 -3.24 21.17 -11.41
C VAL A 50 -3.68 19.72 -11.54
N THR A 51 -2.89 18.80 -11.00
CA THR A 51 -3.26 17.38 -10.93
C THR A 51 -4.43 17.19 -9.97
N ARG A 52 -5.50 16.56 -10.47
CA ARG A 52 -6.74 16.34 -9.73
C ARG A 52 -6.98 14.85 -9.53
N PRO A 53 -6.82 14.33 -8.30
CA PRO A 53 -7.06 12.92 -8.00
C PRO A 53 -8.55 12.55 -7.98
N ARG A 54 -9.45 13.54 -8.12
CA ARG A 54 -10.91 13.36 -8.12
C ARG A 54 -11.55 14.16 -9.26
N THR A 55 -12.74 13.76 -9.65
CA THR A 55 -13.56 14.46 -10.67
C THR A 55 -14.37 15.62 -10.11
N SER A 56 -14.51 15.71 -8.77
CA SER A 56 -15.20 16.84 -8.10
C SER A 56 -14.49 18.17 -8.37
N PRO A 57 -15.19 19.31 -8.38
CA PRO A 57 -14.57 20.62 -8.52
C PRO A 57 -13.48 20.85 -7.47
N LEU A 58 -12.34 21.41 -7.90
CA LEU A 58 -11.20 21.70 -7.04
C LEU A 58 -11.49 22.82 -6.02
N LEU A 59 -12.29 23.81 -6.43
CA LEU A 59 -12.66 24.95 -5.61
C LEU A 59 -14.07 24.76 -5.03
N ARG A 60 -14.20 25.02 -3.75
CA ARG A 60 -15.48 25.08 -3.04
C ARG A 60 -15.82 26.53 -2.72
N PRO A 61 -16.97 27.07 -3.18
CA PRO A 61 -17.47 28.35 -2.68
C PRO A 61 -17.93 28.21 -1.23
N ILE A 62 -17.53 29.15 -0.39
CA ILE A 62 -17.95 29.21 1.00
C ILE A 62 -18.42 30.62 1.34
N GLN A 63 -19.36 30.73 2.29
CA GLN A 63 -19.77 32.00 2.86
C GLN A 63 -18.91 32.32 4.08
N THR A 64 -18.27 33.50 4.09
CA THR A 64 -17.54 34.02 5.24
C THR A 64 -18.15 35.33 5.66
N GLU A 65 -17.77 35.84 6.84
CA GLU A 65 -18.18 37.20 7.25
C GLU A 65 -17.66 38.31 6.31
N ALA A 66 -16.56 38.03 5.59
CA ALA A 66 -15.98 38.93 4.58
C ALA A 66 -16.58 38.76 3.17
N GLY A 67 -17.61 37.89 3.01
CA GLY A 67 -18.26 37.59 1.73
C GLY A 67 -17.95 36.19 1.21
N VAL A 68 -18.29 35.91 -0.07
CA VAL A 68 -18.05 34.64 -0.71
C VAL A 68 -16.57 34.49 -1.08
N LYS A 69 -15.97 33.37 -0.69
CA LYS A 69 -14.60 32.97 -1.00
C LYS A 69 -14.56 31.61 -1.63
N TYR A 70 -13.50 31.30 -2.36
CA TYR A 70 -13.28 29.99 -2.99
C TYR A 70 -12.06 29.35 -2.36
N VAL A 71 -12.27 28.23 -1.66
CA VAL A 71 -11.21 27.47 -0.99
C VAL A 71 -10.85 26.23 -1.74
N TRP A 72 -9.59 25.83 -1.65
CA TRP A 72 -9.03 24.68 -2.32
C TRP A 72 -9.40 23.36 -1.63
N CYS A 73 -9.84 22.37 -2.41
CA CYS A 73 -10.25 21.05 -1.95
C CYS A 73 -9.69 19.98 -2.90
N THR A 74 -8.50 19.48 -2.63
CA THR A 74 -7.83 18.48 -3.49
C THR A 74 -8.66 17.20 -3.62
N PHE A 75 -9.31 16.72 -2.57
CA PHE A 75 -9.99 15.42 -2.53
C PHE A 75 -11.52 15.54 -2.53
N SER A 76 -12.09 16.20 -1.52
CA SER A 76 -13.54 16.39 -1.43
C SER A 76 -13.87 17.75 -0.83
N HIS A 77 -15.11 18.20 -1.01
CA HIS A 77 -15.53 19.50 -0.48
C HIS A 77 -15.60 19.55 1.06
N ASP A 78 -15.50 18.43 1.75
CA ASP A 78 -15.33 18.36 3.21
C ASP A 78 -13.87 18.43 3.65
N GLN A 79 -12.91 18.28 2.74
CA GLN A 79 -11.48 18.26 3.01
C GLN A 79 -10.84 19.53 2.46
N ILE A 80 -10.68 20.54 3.33
CA ILE A 80 -10.18 21.87 2.97
C ILE A 80 -8.66 21.90 3.12
N ASP A 81 -7.96 22.20 2.03
CA ASP A 81 -6.49 22.17 2.01
C ASP A 81 -5.86 23.30 2.83
N LEU A 82 -4.86 22.93 3.61
CA LEU A 82 -4.10 23.82 4.48
C LEU A 82 -3.04 24.58 3.68
N ASN A 83 -2.78 25.83 4.07
CA ASN A 83 -1.82 26.71 3.40
C ASN A 83 -0.43 26.65 4.05
N TYR A 84 0.45 25.80 3.57
CA TYR A 84 1.82 25.68 4.09
C TYR A 84 2.74 26.84 3.72
N ALA A 85 2.35 27.75 2.83
CA ALA A 85 3.05 29.02 2.66
C ALA A 85 2.95 29.90 3.91
N ASN A 86 1.98 29.66 4.79
CA ASN A 86 1.90 30.24 6.12
C ASN A 86 2.64 29.36 7.14
N PRO A 87 3.79 29.81 7.71
CA PRO A 87 4.56 29.01 8.69
C PRO A 87 3.77 28.60 9.93
N GLU A 88 2.75 29.37 10.33
CA GLU A 88 1.92 29.06 11.50
C GLU A 88 1.15 27.74 11.32
N VAL A 89 0.81 27.37 10.07
CA VAL A 89 0.19 26.08 9.77
C VAL A 89 1.15 24.94 10.11
N LEU A 90 2.40 25.03 9.67
CA LEU A 90 3.43 24.01 9.98
C LEU A 90 3.68 23.94 11.49
N ILE A 91 3.79 25.09 12.18
CA ILE A 91 3.97 25.13 13.64
C ILE A 91 2.81 24.43 14.37
N LYS A 92 1.57 24.67 13.94
CA LYS A 92 0.39 23.99 14.51
C LYS A 92 0.43 22.48 14.24
N MET A 93 0.83 22.04 13.04
CA MET A 93 0.95 20.62 12.74
C MET A 93 2.09 19.95 13.52
N VAL A 94 3.21 20.63 13.77
CA VAL A 94 4.26 20.15 14.67
C VAL A 94 3.74 19.96 16.10
N LYS A 95 2.86 20.84 16.59
CA LYS A 95 2.21 20.65 17.90
C LYS A 95 1.29 19.41 17.91
N VAL A 96 0.57 19.14 16.82
CA VAL A 96 -0.22 17.88 16.67
C VAL A 96 0.70 16.67 16.70
N LEU A 97 1.82 16.71 15.95
CA LEU A 97 2.84 15.66 15.98
C LEU A 97 3.37 15.43 17.40
N ALA A 98 3.74 16.48 18.12
CA ALA A 98 4.22 16.37 19.50
C ALA A 98 3.17 15.75 20.43
N HIS A 99 1.89 16.07 20.24
CA HIS A 99 0.78 15.43 20.97
C HIS A 99 0.72 13.92 20.69
N TYR A 100 0.86 13.48 19.43
CA TYR A 100 0.89 12.06 19.07
C TYR A 100 2.06 11.33 19.73
N LEU A 101 3.25 11.93 19.72
CA LEU A 101 4.42 11.36 20.36
C LEU A 101 4.23 11.20 21.88
N SER A 102 3.64 12.21 22.54
CA SER A 102 3.30 12.16 23.98
C SER A 102 2.25 11.08 24.30
N ALA A 103 1.36 10.77 23.35
CA ALA A 103 0.39 9.68 23.46
C ALA A 103 0.98 8.28 23.22
N GLY A 104 2.28 8.17 22.93
CA GLY A 104 2.98 6.89 22.72
C GLY A 104 2.98 6.38 21.28
N ILE A 105 2.57 7.20 20.29
CA ILE A 105 2.66 6.85 18.88
C ILE A 105 4.11 6.94 18.42
N ARG A 106 4.60 5.94 17.69
CA ARG A 106 5.99 5.84 17.25
C ARG A 106 6.18 5.66 15.76
N VAL A 107 5.10 5.50 15.00
CA VAL A 107 5.12 5.55 13.54
C VAL A 107 4.08 6.57 13.10
N ILE A 108 4.49 7.56 12.34
CA ILE A 108 3.63 8.65 11.84
C ILE A 108 3.44 8.44 10.35
N ARG A 109 2.22 8.17 9.91
CA ARG A 109 1.84 8.12 8.50
C ARG A 109 1.45 9.52 8.05
N LEU A 110 2.24 10.10 7.14
CA LEU A 110 1.95 11.39 6.52
C LEU A 110 0.97 11.16 5.37
N ASP A 111 -0.31 11.40 5.65
CA ASP A 111 -1.41 11.19 4.70
C ASP A 111 -1.37 12.22 3.59
N ALA A 112 -1.52 11.77 2.34
CA ALA A 112 -1.61 12.59 1.13
C ALA A 112 -0.49 13.64 0.96
N ILE A 113 0.72 13.35 1.47
CA ILE A 113 1.83 14.31 1.56
C ILE A 113 2.23 14.88 0.21
N ALA A 114 2.06 14.15 -0.89
CA ALA A 114 2.41 14.59 -2.23
C ALA A 114 1.73 15.91 -2.66
N TYR A 115 0.59 16.20 -2.08
CA TYR A 115 -0.23 17.37 -2.42
C TYR A 115 -0.05 18.56 -1.49
N LEU A 116 0.94 18.55 -0.60
CA LEU A 116 1.05 19.50 0.50
C LEU A 116 1.23 20.96 0.05
N TRP A 117 2.16 21.20 -0.90
CA TRP A 117 2.45 22.55 -1.39
C TRP A 117 1.72 22.84 -2.69
N LYS A 118 1.21 24.07 -2.84
CA LYS A 118 0.52 24.53 -4.05
C LYS A 118 1.26 25.70 -4.69
N ASP A 119 1.52 25.56 -5.98
CA ASP A 119 1.98 26.62 -6.86
C ASP A 119 1.18 26.56 -8.16
N LEU A 120 0.39 27.58 -8.45
CA LEU A 120 -0.55 27.62 -9.57
C LEU A 120 0.08 27.44 -10.95
N HIS A 121 1.40 27.66 -11.06
CA HIS A 121 2.13 27.46 -12.33
C HIS A 121 2.63 26.03 -12.55
N THR A 122 2.34 25.14 -11.61
CA THR A 122 2.79 23.75 -11.58
C THR A 122 1.62 22.77 -11.54
N ASN A 123 1.95 21.46 -11.47
CA ASN A 123 0.96 20.42 -11.27
C ASN A 123 0.50 20.29 -9.79
N CYS A 124 1.09 21.02 -8.86
CA CYS A 124 0.83 21.00 -7.41
C CYS A 124 1.01 19.61 -6.76
N VAL A 125 1.94 18.80 -7.28
CA VAL A 125 2.26 17.46 -6.74
C VAL A 125 3.78 17.32 -6.62
N ASN A 126 4.26 16.75 -5.53
CA ASN A 126 5.67 16.47 -5.25
C ASN A 126 6.60 17.69 -5.43
N LEU A 127 6.12 18.88 -5.07
CA LEU A 127 6.92 20.10 -5.22
C LEU A 127 8.12 20.12 -4.24
N PRO A 128 9.22 20.80 -4.59
CA PRO A 128 10.40 20.89 -3.71
C PRO A 128 10.07 21.32 -2.28
N GLN A 129 9.14 22.24 -2.12
CA GLN A 129 8.72 22.72 -0.79
C GLN A 129 8.00 21.63 0.02
N THR A 130 7.30 20.70 -0.62
CA THR A 130 6.73 19.52 0.06
C THR A 130 7.86 18.69 0.67
N HIS A 131 8.92 18.42 -0.09
CA HIS A 131 10.09 17.69 0.38
C HIS A 131 10.80 18.40 1.53
N GLU A 132 10.90 19.75 1.48
CA GLU A 132 11.45 20.53 2.60
C GLU A 132 10.63 20.36 3.90
N VAL A 133 9.30 20.36 3.81
CA VAL A 133 8.44 20.10 4.97
C VAL A 133 8.69 18.70 5.53
N VAL A 134 8.83 17.68 4.67
CA VAL A 134 9.16 16.31 5.10
C VAL A 134 10.50 16.27 5.81
N ARG A 135 11.53 16.96 5.30
CA ARG A 135 12.86 17.07 5.94
C ARG A 135 12.81 17.76 7.29
N VAL A 136 12.00 18.81 7.43
CA VAL A 136 11.78 19.46 8.73
C VAL A 136 11.16 18.50 9.72
N LEU A 137 10.09 17.79 9.33
CA LEU A 137 9.46 16.79 10.18
C LEU A 137 10.43 15.65 10.54
N ARG A 138 11.23 15.18 9.57
CA ARG A 138 12.27 14.19 9.80
C ARG A 138 13.28 14.65 10.83
N SER A 139 13.82 15.86 10.68
CA SER A 139 14.78 16.44 11.63
C SER A 139 14.20 16.54 13.04
N LEU A 140 12.92 16.89 13.16
CA LEU A 140 12.25 16.97 14.46
C LEU A 140 12.11 15.59 15.11
N VAL A 141 11.66 14.58 14.38
CA VAL A 141 11.50 13.23 14.96
C VAL A 141 12.84 12.55 15.27
N ASP A 142 13.90 12.87 14.54
CA ASP A 142 15.24 12.35 14.81
C ASP A 142 15.85 12.92 16.09
N THR A 143 15.37 14.09 16.56
CA THR A 143 15.79 14.67 17.85
C THR A 143 14.99 14.13 19.04
N TYR A 144 13.93 13.37 18.78
CA TYR A 144 13.12 12.80 19.86
C TYR A 144 13.87 11.64 20.52
N GLU A 145 13.78 11.53 21.85
CA GLU A 145 14.56 10.56 22.65
C GLU A 145 14.29 9.10 22.23
N GLU A 146 13.03 8.79 21.92
CA GLU A 146 12.63 7.47 21.44
C GLU A 146 12.58 7.44 19.90
N LYS A 147 12.88 6.27 19.31
CA LYS A 147 12.80 6.09 17.85
C LYS A 147 11.39 6.31 17.31
N VAL A 148 11.24 7.32 16.45
CA VAL A 148 10.02 7.64 15.71
C VAL A 148 10.29 7.44 14.22
N LEU A 149 9.35 6.83 13.51
CA LEU A 149 9.44 6.57 12.07
C LEU A 149 8.40 7.41 11.33
N LEU A 150 8.84 8.09 10.27
CA LEU A 150 7.96 8.75 9.31
C LEU A 150 7.69 7.82 8.13
N LEU A 151 6.43 7.68 7.78
CA LEU A 151 5.94 6.90 6.66
C LEU A 151 5.16 7.84 5.73
N THR A 152 5.57 7.97 4.47
CA THR A 152 4.85 8.79 3.47
C THR A 152 3.83 7.96 2.71
N GLU A 153 2.62 8.49 2.60
CA GLU A 153 1.56 7.96 1.75
C GLU A 153 1.45 8.79 0.47
N THR A 154 1.88 8.18 -0.65
CA THR A 154 2.00 8.84 -1.95
C THR A 154 1.56 7.90 -3.06
N ASN A 155 0.31 8.05 -3.52
CA ASN A 155 -0.22 7.30 -4.68
C ASN A 155 0.16 7.99 -5.99
N VAL A 156 1.45 7.91 -6.32
CA VAL A 156 2.10 8.54 -7.50
C VAL A 156 2.93 7.50 -8.24
N PRO A 157 3.39 7.79 -9.48
CA PRO A 157 4.31 6.90 -10.18
C PRO A 157 5.55 6.53 -9.34
N ASN A 158 6.09 5.32 -9.57
CA ASN A 158 7.13 4.75 -8.72
C ASN A 158 8.35 5.66 -8.55
N HIS A 159 8.83 6.30 -9.61
CA HIS A 159 10.01 7.18 -9.55
C HIS A 159 9.78 8.43 -8.69
N GLU A 160 8.56 8.98 -8.68
CA GLU A 160 8.17 10.09 -7.82
C GLU A 160 8.07 9.63 -6.36
N ASN A 161 7.51 8.44 -6.12
CA ASN A 161 7.40 7.87 -4.79
C ASN A 161 8.78 7.61 -4.14
N LEU A 162 9.75 7.09 -4.91
CA LEU A 162 11.13 6.86 -4.45
C LEU A 162 11.83 8.14 -4.00
N SER A 163 11.46 9.30 -4.54
CA SER A 163 12.07 10.58 -4.16
C SER A 163 11.86 10.94 -2.69
N TYR A 164 10.83 10.39 -2.04
CA TYR A 164 10.57 10.63 -0.61
C TYR A 164 11.54 9.94 0.36
N PHE A 165 12.45 9.12 -0.12
CA PHE A 165 13.61 8.72 0.68
C PHE A 165 14.64 9.86 0.79
N GLY A 166 14.65 10.80 -0.18
CA GLY A 166 15.68 11.83 -0.30
C GLY A 166 17.08 11.20 -0.35
N ASN A 167 17.99 11.75 0.41
CA ASN A 167 19.32 11.16 0.67
C ASN A 167 19.34 10.43 2.04
N GLY A 168 18.25 9.74 2.41
CA GLY A 168 18.06 9.16 3.73
C GLY A 168 17.62 10.17 4.80
N ASN A 169 17.24 11.37 4.40
CA ASN A 169 16.91 12.50 5.27
C ASN A 169 15.44 12.97 5.14
N GLU A 170 14.60 12.21 4.46
CA GLU A 170 13.15 12.42 4.36
C GLU A 170 12.41 11.30 5.07
N ALA A 171 11.52 10.56 4.39
CA ALA A 171 10.80 9.46 5.02
C ALA A 171 11.74 8.30 5.41
N HIS A 172 11.47 7.66 6.55
CA HIS A 172 12.07 6.39 6.91
C HIS A 172 11.46 5.25 6.09
N ILE A 173 10.17 5.37 5.78
CA ILE A 173 9.40 4.33 5.12
C ILE A 173 8.54 4.99 4.03
N ILE A 174 8.47 4.36 2.87
CA ILE A 174 7.55 4.76 1.79
C ILE A 174 6.60 3.62 1.45
N TYR A 175 5.36 3.95 1.09
CA TYR A 175 4.38 2.99 0.61
C TYR A 175 4.77 2.42 -0.75
N ASN A 176 4.63 1.12 -0.92
CA ASN A 176 4.87 0.44 -2.19
C ASN A 176 3.55 0.28 -2.97
N PHE A 177 3.07 1.36 -3.55
CA PHE A 177 1.79 1.40 -4.25
C PHE A 177 1.75 0.63 -5.57
N SER A 178 2.92 0.29 -6.16
CA SER A 178 2.95 -0.51 -7.39
C SER A 178 2.64 -2.00 -7.13
N LEU A 179 2.91 -2.49 -5.93
CA LEU A 179 2.73 -3.91 -5.60
C LEU A 179 1.27 -4.39 -5.71
N PRO A 180 0.25 -3.70 -5.16
CA PRO A 180 -1.13 -4.20 -5.19
C PRO A 180 -1.64 -4.47 -6.62
N PRO A 181 -1.62 -3.52 -7.58
CA PRO A 181 -2.13 -3.77 -8.93
C PRO A 181 -1.28 -4.79 -9.69
N LEU A 182 0.04 -4.80 -9.52
CA LEU A 182 0.93 -5.72 -10.23
C LEU A 182 0.81 -7.15 -9.73
N LEU A 183 0.69 -7.35 -8.42
CA LEU A 183 0.51 -8.69 -7.85
C LEU A 183 -0.88 -9.25 -8.20
N LEU A 184 -1.92 -8.42 -8.11
CA LEU A 184 -3.26 -8.79 -8.55
C LEU A 184 -3.24 -9.21 -10.01
N HIS A 185 -2.72 -8.38 -10.91
CA HIS A 185 -2.60 -8.71 -12.33
C HIS A 185 -1.84 -10.02 -12.55
N ALA A 186 -0.69 -10.20 -11.89
CA ALA A 186 0.16 -11.38 -12.07
C ALA A 186 -0.55 -12.69 -11.69
N LEU A 187 -1.33 -12.68 -10.60
CA LEU A 187 -2.11 -13.83 -10.14
C LEU A 187 -3.33 -14.13 -11.03
N LEU A 188 -3.96 -13.09 -11.59
CA LEU A 188 -5.08 -13.28 -12.50
C LEU A 188 -4.63 -13.68 -13.91
N ALA A 189 -3.47 -13.21 -14.36
CA ALA A 189 -2.89 -13.52 -15.65
C ALA A 189 -2.11 -14.87 -15.65
N GLY A 190 -1.73 -15.37 -14.48
CA GLY A 190 -0.94 -16.61 -14.34
C GLY A 190 0.53 -16.42 -14.74
N HIS A 191 1.08 -15.20 -14.75
CA HIS A 191 2.47 -14.94 -15.12
C HIS A 191 3.11 -13.77 -14.39
N SER A 192 4.43 -13.83 -14.23
CA SER A 192 5.24 -12.95 -13.41
C SER A 192 5.89 -11.78 -14.17
N ARG A 193 5.62 -11.61 -15.47
CA ARG A 193 6.35 -10.68 -16.36
C ARG A 193 6.52 -9.28 -15.77
N HIS A 194 5.41 -8.60 -15.51
CA HIS A 194 5.43 -7.21 -15.03
C HIS A 194 5.90 -7.10 -13.58
N LEU A 195 5.47 -8.03 -12.73
CA LEU A 195 5.89 -8.09 -11.33
C LEU A 195 7.40 -8.31 -11.19
N LYS A 196 8.01 -9.15 -12.04
CA LYS A 196 9.48 -9.30 -12.12
C LYS A 196 10.16 -8.04 -12.63
N ALA A 197 9.68 -7.46 -13.73
CA ALA A 197 10.28 -6.25 -14.31
C ALA A 197 10.27 -5.12 -13.29
N TRP A 198 9.14 -4.93 -12.59
CA TRP A 198 9.04 -3.96 -11.51
C TRP A 198 10.02 -4.26 -10.38
N MET A 199 10.07 -5.50 -9.86
CA MET A 199 10.99 -5.88 -8.77
C MET A 199 12.45 -5.60 -9.15
N MET A 200 12.84 -5.86 -10.39
CA MET A 200 14.20 -5.59 -10.89
C MET A 200 14.50 -4.09 -11.02
N SER A 201 13.50 -3.25 -11.18
CA SER A 201 13.65 -1.80 -11.26
C SER A 201 13.72 -1.11 -9.90
N MET A 202 13.36 -1.83 -8.83
CA MET A 202 13.37 -1.26 -7.47
C MET A 202 14.79 -1.21 -6.91
N PRO A 203 15.28 -0.02 -6.50
CA PRO A 203 16.54 0.06 -5.79
C PRO A 203 16.41 -0.60 -4.41
N PRO A 204 17.47 -1.26 -3.90
CA PRO A 204 17.47 -1.72 -2.50
C PRO A 204 17.24 -0.56 -1.54
N ALA A 205 16.44 -0.78 -0.50
CA ALA A 205 16.27 0.23 0.54
C ALA A 205 17.60 0.46 1.28
N GLN A 206 17.97 1.74 1.45
CA GLN A 206 19.17 2.11 2.19
C GLN A 206 19.01 1.79 3.68
N GLU A 207 20.13 1.67 4.39
CA GLU A 207 20.12 1.50 5.84
C GLU A 207 19.35 2.64 6.52
N GLY A 208 18.43 2.30 7.43
CA GLY A 208 17.56 3.26 8.09
C GLY A 208 16.29 3.61 7.30
N THR A 209 16.13 3.07 6.08
CA THR A 209 14.91 3.20 5.28
C THR A 209 14.28 1.84 4.96
N ALA A 210 13.02 1.80 4.58
CA ALA A 210 12.33 0.57 4.17
C ALA A 210 11.13 0.85 3.26
N TYR A 211 10.75 -0.14 2.46
CA TYR A 211 9.47 -0.17 1.76
C TYR A 211 8.37 -0.68 2.70
N PHE A 212 7.20 -0.06 2.66
CA PHE A 212 5.98 -0.58 3.28
C PHE A 212 5.14 -1.28 2.21
N ASN A 213 5.17 -2.60 2.23
CA ASN A 213 4.46 -3.43 1.26
C ASN A 213 3.06 -3.73 1.74
N PHE A 214 2.08 -3.60 0.86
CA PHE A 214 0.69 -3.96 1.12
C PHE A 214 0.06 -4.43 -0.19
N ILE A 215 -1.03 -5.17 -0.11
CA ILE A 215 -1.79 -5.67 -1.27
C ILE A 215 -3.27 -5.30 -1.18
N ALA A 216 -3.69 -4.80 -0.03
CA ALA A 216 -5.01 -4.21 0.22
C ALA A 216 -4.91 -3.19 1.35
N SER A 217 -5.82 -2.23 1.37
CA SER A 217 -5.95 -1.21 2.40
C SER A 217 -7.43 -0.80 2.56
N HIS A 218 -7.69 0.19 3.41
CA HIS A 218 -9.00 0.83 3.54
C HIS A 218 -9.38 1.69 2.32
N ASP A 219 -8.44 1.96 1.45
CA ASP A 219 -8.67 2.55 0.12
C ASP A 219 -8.88 1.46 -0.93
N GLY A 220 -9.10 1.83 -2.17
CA GLY A 220 -9.09 0.88 -3.27
C GLY A 220 -7.66 0.59 -3.77
N ILE A 221 -7.56 -0.25 -4.80
CA ILE A 221 -6.32 -0.56 -5.47
C ILE A 221 -6.02 0.58 -6.46
N GLY A 222 -5.00 1.37 -6.16
CA GLY A 222 -4.56 2.47 -7.01
C GLY A 222 -3.97 1.96 -8.32
N LEU A 223 -4.37 2.57 -9.44
CA LEU A 223 -3.91 2.17 -10.78
C LEU A 223 -2.78 3.03 -11.31
N ARG A 224 -2.67 4.27 -10.84
CA ARG A 224 -1.61 5.19 -11.25
C ARG A 224 -0.19 4.64 -11.06
N PRO A 225 0.15 3.93 -9.97
CA PRO A 225 1.47 3.34 -9.77
C PRO A 225 1.80 2.17 -10.73
N ALA A 226 0.82 1.68 -11.48
CA ALA A 226 1.00 0.66 -12.51
C ALA A 226 1.09 1.26 -13.94
N GLU A 227 0.91 2.57 -14.10
CA GLU A 227 1.07 3.26 -15.38
C GLU A 227 2.51 3.09 -15.89
N GLY A 228 2.64 2.71 -17.16
CA GLY A 228 3.94 2.40 -17.77
C GLY A 228 4.55 1.04 -17.37
N LEU A 229 3.95 0.32 -16.41
CA LEU A 229 4.31 -1.04 -16.01
C LEU A 229 3.35 -2.08 -16.61
N LEU A 230 2.06 -1.80 -16.67
CA LEU A 230 1.05 -2.56 -17.40
C LEU A 230 0.73 -1.87 -18.72
N GLU A 231 0.43 -2.65 -19.74
CA GLU A 231 -0.07 -2.14 -21.02
C GLU A 231 -1.53 -1.65 -20.84
N GLU A 232 -1.96 -0.71 -21.68
CA GLU A 232 -3.32 -0.16 -21.59
C GLU A 232 -4.42 -1.24 -21.69
N GLN A 233 -4.20 -2.25 -22.55
CA GLN A 233 -5.15 -3.34 -22.69
C GLN A 233 -5.19 -4.23 -21.45
N GLU A 234 -4.03 -4.50 -20.83
CA GLU A 234 -3.95 -5.26 -19.59
C GLU A 234 -4.64 -4.53 -18.43
N MET A 235 -4.47 -3.20 -18.37
CA MET A 235 -5.16 -2.35 -17.40
C MET A 235 -6.69 -2.37 -17.60
N ARG A 236 -7.16 -2.30 -18.85
CA ARG A 236 -8.60 -2.42 -19.17
C ARG A 236 -9.15 -3.79 -18.74
N THR A 237 -8.46 -4.86 -19.12
CA THR A 237 -8.86 -6.23 -18.72
C THR A 237 -8.92 -6.38 -17.21
N LEU A 238 -7.95 -5.81 -16.48
CA LEU A 238 -7.96 -5.84 -15.01
C LEU A 238 -9.20 -5.11 -14.46
N VAL A 239 -9.49 -3.92 -14.92
CA VAL A 239 -10.66 -3.12 -14.52
C VAL A 239 -11.96 -3.88 -14.79
N GLU A 240 -12.17 -4.35 -16.03
CA GLU A 240 -13.37 -5.11 -16.42
C GLU A 240 -13.56 -6.38 -15.56
N THR A 241 -12.46 -7.09 -15.28
CA THR A 241 -12.50 -8.28 -14.42
C THR A 241 -12.93 -7.94 -13.00
N MET A 242 -12.42 -6.84 -12.44
CA MET A 242 -12.81 -6.44 -11.09
C MET A 242 -14.26 -5.98 -11.01
N GLU A 243 -14.78 -5.33 -12.05
CA GLU A 243 -16.22 -4.99 -12.13
C GLU A 243 -17.09 -6.26 -12.21
N GLN A 244 -16.68 -7.29 -12.96
CA GLN A 244 -17.35 -8.59 -12.99
C GLN A 244 -17.37 -9.27 -11.62
N MET A 245 -16.36 -9.03 -10.78
CA MET A 245 -16.30 -9.54 -9.40
C MET A 245 -17.05 -8.65 -8.39
N GLY A 246 -17.86 -7.72 -8.88
CA GLY A 246 -18.69 -6.85 -8.05
C GLY A 246 -17.97 -5.63 -7.50
N GLY A 247 -16.76 -5.36 -7.94
CA GLY A 247 -16.04 -4.12 -7.66
C GLY A 247 -16.62 -2.93 -8.41
N SER A 248 -16.12 -1.74 -8.09
CA SER A 248 -16.41 -0.50 -8.81
C SER A 248 -15.13 0.28 -9.05
N VAL A 249 -15.15 1.17 -10.04
CA VAL A 249 -13.99 1.98 -10.42
C VAL A 249 -14.23 3.45 -10.10
N SER A 250 -13.29 4.06 -9.43
CA SER A 250 -13.24 5.51 -9.29
C SER A 250 -12.40 6.10 -10.42
N TRP A 251 -12.89 7.18 -11.03
CA TRP A 251 -12.29 7.80 -12.19
C TRP A 251 -11.64 9.14 -11.82
N ARG A 252 -10.62 9.56 -12.55
CA ARG A 252 -10.00 10.88 -12.47
C ARG A 252 -10.17 11.66 -13.77
N ALA A 253 -10.12 12.97 -13.66
CA ALA A 253 -9.99 13.82 -14.84
C ALA A 253 -8.59 13.61 -15.47
N SER A 254 -8.53 13.47 -16.79
CA SER A 254 -7.28 13.43 -17.55
C SER A 254 -7.05 14.75 -18.28
N GLU A 255 -5.81 15.00 -18.68
CA GLU A 255 -5.43 16.16 -19.52
C GLU A 255 -6.12 16.13 -20.90
N THR A 256 -6.46 14.95 -21.39
CA THR A 256 -7.15 14.76 -22.69
C THR A 256 -8.66 14.97 -22.60
N GLY A 257 -9.21 15.22 -21.40
CA GLY A 257 -10.65 15.32 -21.16
C GLY A 257 -11.40 13.99 -21.09
N ILE A 258 -10.75 12.87 -21.40
CA ILE A 258 -11.33 11.52 -21.27
C ILE A 258 -11.01 11.01 -19.85
N PRO A 259 -11.99 10.67 -19.00
CA PRO A 259 -11.73 10.13 -17.69
C PRO A 259 -10.86 8.86 -17.76
N SER A 260 -9.84 8.77 -16.91
CA SER A 260 -9.00 7.57 -16.77
C SER A 260 -9.29 6.86 -15.44
N PRO A 261 -9.19 5.52 -15.38
CA PRO A 261 -9.40 4.79 -14.13
C PRO A 261 -8.31 5.18 -13.14
N TYR A 262 -8.74 5.47 -11.91
CA TYR A 262 -7.85 5.92 -10.84
C TYR A 262 -7.66 4.85 -9.77
N GLU A 263 -8.74 4.19 -9.38
CA GLU A 263 -8.76 3.27 -8.25
C GLU A 263 -9.85 2.21 -8.44
N ILE A 264 -9.51 0.95 -8.24
CA ILE A 264 -10.46 -0.16 -8.17
C ILE A 264 -10.90 -0.32 -6.72
N ASN A 265 -12.21 -0.23 -6.47
CA ASN A 265 -12.81 -0.41 -5.16
C ASN A 265 -13.41 -1.83 -5.09
N ILE A 266 -12.72 -2.71 -4.35
CA ILE A 266 -13.09 -4.13 -4.21
C ILE A 266 -12.39 -4.70 -2.97
N GLY A 267 -13.01 -5.67 -2.30
CA GLY A 267 -12.32 -6.48 -1.29
C GLY A 267 -11.31 -7.42 -1.97
N LEU A 268 -10.10 -7.50 -1.44
CA LEU A 268 -9.04 -8.36 -2.02
C LEU A 268 -9.48 -9.84 -2.10
N PHE A 269 -10.29 -10.29 -1.16
CA PHE A 269 -10.79 -11.66 -1.18
C PHE A 269 -11.61 -11.92 -2.45
N ASP A 270 -12.57 -11.07 -2.77
CA ASP A 270 -13.36 -11.20 -4.00
C ASP A 270 -12.55 -10.90 -5.27
N ALA A 271 -11.58 -9.96 -5.20
CA ALA A 271 -10.71 -9.62 -6.33
C ALA A 271 -9.89 -10.82 -6.84
N LEU A 272 -9.57 -11.77 -5.96
CA LEU A 272 -8.80 -12.98 -6.29
C LEU A 272 -9.67 -14.22 -6.57
N ARG A 273 -10.97 -14.05 -6.77
CA ARG A 273 -11.91 -15.15 -6.97
C ARG A 273 -11.88 -15.76 -8.37
N MET A 274 -11.41 -15.01 -9.37
CA MET A 274 -11.35 -15.48 -10.76
C MET A 274 -9.98 -15.18 -11.39
N THR A 275 -9.78 -15.69 -12.59
CA THR A 275 -8.63 -15.37 -13.44
C THR A 275 -9.08 -14.85 -14.80
N PHE A 276 -8.16 -14.22 -15.56
CA PHE A 276 -8.44 -13.78 -16.94
C PHE A 276 -8.71 -14.94 -17.88
N ARG A 277 -8.15 -16.13 -17.59
CA ARG A 277 -8.19 -17.31 -18.46
C ARG A 277 -9.42 -18.18 -18.21
N THR A 278 -9.68 -18.51 -16.95
CA THR A 278 -10.67 -19.53 -16.58
C THR A 278 -11.94 -18.97 -15.91
N GLY A 279 -11.94 -17.67 -15.61
CA GLY A 279 -13.01 -17.09 -14.79
C GLY A 279 -12.94 -17.57 -13.35
N VAL A 280 -14.09 -17.76 -12.71
CA VAL A 280 -14.17 -18.28 -11.33
C VAL A 280 -13.78 -19.75 -11.31
N ASP A 281 -12.89 -20.12 -10.40
CA ASP A 281 -12.31 -21.46 -10.28
C ASP A 281 -12.21 -21.94 -8.81
N GLU A 282 -11.69 -23.14 -8.61
CA GLU A 282 -11.54 -23.77 -7.30
C GLU A 282 -10.33 -23.26 -6.51
N TRP A 283 -9.41 -22.51 -7.13
CA TRP A 283 -8.14 -22.08 -6.55
C TRP A 283 -8.19 -20.75 -5.80
N HIS A 284 -9.37 -20.28 -5.46
CA HIS A 284 -9.55 -18.99 -4.78
C HIS A 284 -8.77 -18.87 -3.47
N PHE A 285 -8.85 -19.90 -2.62
CA PHE A 285 -8.14 -19.91 -1.34
C PHE A 285 -6.62 -19.94 -1.54
N GLU A 286 -6.11 -20.83 -2.40
CA GLU A 286 -4.69 -20.99 -2.67
C GLU A 286 -4.11 -19.71 -3.28
N ARG A 287 -4.82 -19.08 -4.21
CA ARG A 287 -4.45 -17.79 -4.83
C ARG A 287 -4.39 -16.68 -3.80
N PHE A 288 -5.35 -16.63 -2.89
CA PHE A 288 -5.38 -15.64 -1.81
C PHE A 288 -4.23 -15.82 -0.82
N ILE A 289 -3.92 -17.04 -0.42
CA ILE A 289 -2.76 -17.36 0.45
C ILE A 289 -1.44 -17.09 -0.26
N SER A 290 -1.32 -17.43 -1.56
CA SER A 290 -0.14 -17.12 -2.38
C SER A 290 0.15 -15.62 -2.40
N ALA A 291 -0.87 -14.78 -2.60
CA ALA A 291 -0.71 -13.32 -2.55
C ALA A 291 -0.09 -12.84 -1.21
N HIS A 292 -0.56 -13.39 -0.09
CA HIS A 292 -0.03 -13.05 1.24
C HIS A 292 1.35 -13.66 1.50
N THR A 293 1.63 -14.84 0.95
CA THR A 293 2.96 -15.46 1.05
C THR A 293 4.01 -14.61 0.33
N ILE A 294 3.68 -14.08 -0.84
CA ILE A 294 4.55 -13.16 -1.58
C ILE A 294 4.72 -11.86 -0.78
N LEU A 295 3.62 -11.24 -0.31
CA LEU A 295 3.65 -10.01 0.48
C LEU A 295 4.59 -10.11 1.66
N VAL A 296 4.52 -11.19 2.44
CA VAL A 296 5.34 -11.33 3.65
C VAL A 296 6.77 -11.81 3.36
N ALA A 297 7.14 -12.13 2.13
CA ALA A 297 8.47 -12.58 1.77
C ALA A 297 9.34 -11.52 1.10
N ILE A 298 8.76 -10.58 0.33
CA ILE A 298 9.51 -9.56 -0.39
C ILE A 298 10.23 -8.59 0.56
N GLU A 299 11.25 -7.89 0.03
CA GLU A 299 12.00 -6.85 0.75
C GLU A 299 11.07 -5.77 1.29
N GLY A 300 11.25 -5.39 2.56
CA GLY A 300 10.47 -4.36 3.23
C GLY A 300 9.62 -4.87 4.39
N ILE A 301 8.70 -4.04 4.84
CA ILE A 301 7.80 -4.28 5.99
C ILE A 301 6.41 -4.61 5.42
N PRO A 302 5.86 -5.80 5.66
CA PRO A 302 4.53 -6.16 5.19
C PRO A 302 3.44 -5.53 6.07
N GLY A 303 2.46 -4.88 5.43
CA GLY A 303 1.21 -4.43 6.03
C GLY A 303 0.06 -5.34 5.61
N ILE A 304 -0.62 -5.92 6.57
CA ILE A 304 -1.79 -6.78 6.32
C ILE A 304 -3.05 -6.04 6.70
N TYR A 305 -3.90 -5.81 5.72
CA TYR A 305 -5.18 -5.17 5.95
C TYR A 305 -6.10 -6.08 6.77
N ILE A 306 -6.81 -5.51 7.74
CA ILE A 306 -7.64 -6.28 8.66
C ILE A 306 -8.69 -7.14 7.94
N HIS A 307 -9.31 -6.63 6.87
CA HIS A 307 -10.28 -7.38 6.10
C HIS A 307 -9.64 -8.51 5.27
N SER A 308 -8.38 -8.36 4.84
CA SER A 308 -7.62 -9.45 4.24
C SER A 308 -7.27 -10.52 5.26
N LEU A 309 -6.95 -10.13 6.51
CA LEU A 309 -6.65 -11.08 7.58
C LEU A 309 -7.82 -12.03 7.85
N PHE A 310 -9.04 -11.56 7.67
CA PHE A 310 -10.26 -12.36 7.88
C PHE A 310 -10.88 -12.89 6.59
N GLY A 311 -10.32 -12.60 5.41
CA GLY A 311 -10.95 -12.97 4.14
C GLY A 311 -12.34 -12.36 3.98
N THR A 312 -12.51 -11.10 4.37
CA THR A 312 -13.81 -10.41 4.33
C THR A 312 -14.24 -10.17 2.87
N PRO A 313 -15.47 -10.58 2.47
CA PRO A 313 -15.98 -10.32 1.13
C PRO A 313 -16.41 -8.86 0.94
N ASN A 314 -16.81 -8.51 -0.28
CA ASN A 314 -17.39 -7.22 -0.63
C ASN A 314 -18.65 -6.90 0.19
N ASP A 315 -18.72 -5.69 0.75
CA ASP A 315 -19.88 -5.19 1.47
C ASP A 315 -20.74 -4.29 0.58
N HIS A 316 -21.55 -4.92 -0.28
CA HIS A 316 -22.44 -4.20 -1.19
C HIS A 316 -23.57 -3.45 -0.47
N GLU A 317 -24.02 -3.94 0.69
CA GLU A 317 -25.07 -3.27 1.47
C GLU A 317 -24.54 -1.95 2.06
N LYS A 318 -23.29 -1.94 2.52
CA LYS A 318 -22.68 -0.73 3.02
C LYS A 318 -22.46 0.30 1.89
N VAL A 319 -22.11 -0.14 0.68
CA VAL A 319 -22.05 0.75 -0.50
C VAL A 319 -23.39 1.38 -0.79
N LYS A 320 -24.47 0.60 -0.83
CA LYS A 320 -25.85 1.11 -1.05
C LYS A 320 -26.25 2.14 0.01
N THR A 321 -25.92 1.87 1.27
CA THR A 321 -26.32 2.73 2.40
C THR A 321 -25.53 4.04 2.42
N THR A 322 -24.22 3.99 2.12
CA THR A 322 -23.35 5.16 2.24
C THR A 322 -23.18 5.94 0.95
N GLY A 323 -23.47 5.32 -0.20
CA GLY A 323 -23.19 5.90 -1.52
C GLY A 323 -21.70 6.03 -1.86
N HIS A 324 -20.80 5.43 -1.06
CA HIS A 324 -19.34 5.54 -1.24
C HIS A 324 -18.74 4.23 -1.73
N ASN A 325 -18.05 4.25 -2.87
CA ASN A 325 -17.43 3.07 -3.47
C ASN A 325 -16.47 2.35 -2.50
N ARG A 326 -15.66 3.09 -1.73
CA ARG A 326 -14.72 2.52 -0.76
C ARG A 326 -15.38 1.77 0.40
N SER A 327 -16.68 1.95 0.61
CA SER A 327 -17.42 1.20 1.64
C SER A 327 -17.43 -0.30 1.38
N ILE A 328 -17.22 -0.72 0.13
CA ILE A 328 -17.19 -2.12 -0.29
C ILE A 328 -16.15 -2.96 0.46
N ASN A 329 -15.02 -2.38 0.81
CA ASN A 329 -13.93 -3.05 1.52
C ASN A 329 -13.71 -2.52 2.96
N ARG A 330 -14.75 -1.92 3.56
CA ARG A 330 -14.74 -1.36 4.92
C ARG A 330 -15.87 -1.95 5.76
N HIS A 331 -16.06 -3.26 5.67
CA HIS A 331 -17.07 -3.97 6.44
C HIS A 331 -16.90 -3.73 7.95
N GLN A 332 -17.99 -3.75 8.69
CA GLN A 332 -17.99 -3.67 10.15
C GLN A 332 -18.44 -5.01 10.72
N TRP A 333 -17.48 -5.82 11.11
CA TRP A 333 -17.76 -7.08 11.79
C TRP A 333 -18.39 -6.83 13.17
N ASP A 334 -19.46 -7.51 13.45
CA ASP A 334 -19.87 -7.74 14.82
C ASP A 334 -18.90 -8.74 15.47
N LEU A 335 -18.48 -8.48 16.71
CA LEU A 335 -17.43 -9.26 17.37
C LEU A 335 -17.81 -10.72 17.58
N ASP A 336 -19.06 -10.99 18.00
CA ASP A 336 -19.53 -12.35 18.28
C ASP A 336 -19.67 -13.12 16.96
N SER A 337 -20.16 -12.49 15.92
CA SER A 337 -20.24 -13.06 14.57
C SER A 337 -18.85 -13.38 14.02
N LEU A 338 -17.88 -12.49 14.18
CA LEU A 338 -16.50 -12.73 13.75
C LEU A 338 -15.88 -13.91 14.52
N ASN A 339 -16.02 -13.93 15.84
CA ASN A 339 -15.49 -15.01 16.66
C ASN A 339 -16.12 -16.36 16.26
N SER A 340 -17.45 -16.40 16.02
CA SER A 340 -18.13 -17.61 15.59
C SER A 340 -17.55 -18.21 14.30
N VAL A 341 -17.26 -17.38 13.28
CA VAL A 341 -16.69 -17.88 12.02
C VAL A 341 -15.21 -18.21 12.14
N LEU A 342 -14.47 -17.59 13.05
CA LEU A 342 -13.05 -17.90 13.30
C LEU A 342 -12.88 -19.17 14.17
N ASP A 343 -13.81 -19.48 15.04
CA ASP A 343 -13.82 -20.69 15.87
C ASP A 343 -14.25 -21.94 15.10
N GLU A 344 -14.93 -21.78 13.93
CA GLU A 344 -15.30 -22.89 13.05
C GLU A 344 -14.10 -23.26 12.14
N PRO A 345 -13.40 -24.41 12.39
CA PRO A 345 -12.15 -24.74 11.68
C PRO A 345 -12.31 -24.93 10.17
N SER A 346 -13.50 -25.32 9.71
CA SER A 346 -13.81 -25.54 8.30
C SER A 346 -14.16 -24.26 7.56
N SER A 347 -14.45 -23.18 8.28
CA SER A 347 -14.80 -21.89 7.67
C SER A 347 -13.62 -21.33 6.87
N ILE A 348 -13.94 -20.66 5.75
CA ILE A 348 -12.91 -20.00 4.93
C ILE A 348 -12.17 -18.92 5.73
N HIS A 349 -12.87 -18.21 6.61
CA HIS A 349 -12.32 -17.16 7.48
C HIS A 349 -11.29 -17.72 8.46
N ALA A 350 -11.59 -18.82 9.14
CA ALA A 350 -10.66 -19.49 10.06
C ALA A 350 -9.43 -20.03 9.33
N ARG A 351 -9.61 -20.62 8.15
CA ARG A 351 -8.51 -21.14 7.32
C ARG A 351 -7.57 -20.02 6.87
N ILE A 352 -8.11 -18.91 6.37
CA ILE A 352 -7.33 -17.72 5.96
C ILE A 352 -6.58 -17.14 7.16
N PHE A 353 -7.29 -16.89 8.26
CA PHE A 353 -6.72 -16.31 9.47
C PHE A 353 -5.53 -17.14 9.99
N LYS A 354 -5.73 -18.44 10.15
CA LYS A 354 -4.67 -19.37 10.60
C LYS A 354 -3.51 -19.45 9.59
N GLY A 355 -3.83 -19.45 8.29
CA GLY A 355 -2.83 -19.47 7.22
C GLY A 355 -1.91 -18.25 7.25
N ILE A 356 -2.48 -17.05 7.33
CA ILE A 356 -1.71 -15.79 7.37
C ILE A 356 -0.92 -15.69 8.67
N LEU A 357 -1.51 -16.01 9.83
CA LEU A 357 -0.79 -16.00 11.12
C LEU A 357 0.40 -16.96 11.11
N ARG A 358 0.25 -18.15 10.49
CA ARG A 358 1.35 -19.10 10.33
C ARG A 358 2.50 -18.51 9.49
N LEU A 359 2.19 -17.88 8.35
CA LEU A 359 3.20 -17.22 7.51
C LEU A 359 3.95 -16.13 8.27
N ILE A 360 3.23 -15.29 9.05
CA ILE A 360 3.84 -14.26 9.91
C ILE A 360 4.75 -14.90 10.96
N ALA A 361 4.31 -15.97 11.60
CA ALA A 361 5.08 -16.66 12.63
C ALA A 361 6.37 -17.26 12.06
N ILE A 362 6.33 -17.84 10.85
CA ILE A 362 7.52 -18.33 10.15
C ILE A 362 8.45 -17.16 9.84
N ARG A 363 7.94 -16.11 9.14
CA ARG A 363 8.73 -14.93 8.76
C ARG A 363 9.50 -14.32 9.93
N ARG A 364 8.84 -14.13 11.08
CA ARG A 364 9.42 -13.47 12.24
C ARG A 364 10.67 -14.15 12.80
N ARG A 365 10.88 -15.42 12.48
CA ARG A 365 12.03 -16.22 12.91
C ARG A 365 13.18 -16.19 11.91
N GLN A 366 13.01 -15.60 10.72
CA GLN A 366 13.98 -15.67 9.63
C GLN A 366 14.75 -14.36 9.49
N SER A 367 16.06 -14.40 9.70
CA SER A 367 16.95 -13.24 9.52
C SER A 367 17.00 -12.75 8.07
N ALA A 368 16.83 -13.66 7.10
CA ALA A 368 16.76 -13.32 5.69
C ALA A 368 15.50 -12.53 5.29
N PHE A 369 14.47 -12.51 6.13
CA PHE A 369 13.29 -11.66 5.92
C PHE A 369 13.35 -10.30 6.63
N HIS A 370 14.50 -9.92 7.17
CA HIS A 370 14.71 -8.56 7.65
C HIS A 370 14.38 -7.53 6.54
N PRO A 371 13.74 -6.39 6.84
CA PRO A 371 13.35 -5.40 5.82
C PRO A 371 14.48 -4.96 4.89
N ASN A 372 15.70 -4.82 5.39
CA ASN A 372 16.89 -4.46 4.62
C ASN A 372 17.77 -5.66 4.21
N ALA A 373 17.30 -6.89 4.36
CA ALA A 373 18.00 -8.06 3.83
C ALA A 373 17.98 -8.03 2.30
N THR A 374 19.08 -8.46 1.68
CA THR A 374 19.24 -8.40 0.23
C THR A 374 18.21 -9.27 -0.49
N GLN A 375 17.71 -8.77 -1.61
CA GLN A 375 16.79 -9.48 -2.48
C GLN A 375 17.34 -9.55 -3.91
N PHE A 376 17.30 -10.73 -4.50
CA PHE A 376 17.69 -10.98 -5.89
C PHE A 376 16.54 -11.66 -6.63
N THR A 377 16.19 -11.17 -7.82
CA THR A 377 15.19 -11.80 -8.68
C THR A 377 15.77 -13.05 -9.34
N LEU A 378 14.96 -14.11 -9.41
CA LEU A 378 15.32 -15.36 -10.09
C LEU A 378 14.47 -15.55 -11.35
N HIS A 379 15.04 -16.18 -12.39
CA HIS A 379 14.38 -16.40 -13.67
C HIS A 379 14.11 -17.89 -13.89
N LEU A 380 12.95 -18.37 -13.42
CA LEU A 380 12.51 -19.77 -13.46
C LEU A 380 11.24 -19.95 -14.33
N GLY A 381 11.20 -19.26 -15.46
CA GLY A 381 10.03 -19.26 -16.34
C GLY A 381 9.05 -18.10 -16.05
N HIS A 382 7.99 -18.03 -16.86
CA HIS A 382 7.03 -16.94 -16.80
C HIS A 382 5.92 -17.15 -15.76
N GLN A 383 5.57 -18.40 -15.45
CA GLN A 383 4.56 -18.75 -14.44
C GLN A 383 5.09 -18.64 -13.02
N ILE A 384 6.41 -18.65 -12.85
CA ILE A 384 7.05 -18.61 -11.54
C ILE A 384 7.53 -17.20 -11.20
N PHE A 385 7.05 -16.67 -10.08
CA PHE A 385 7.61 -15.49 -9.45
C PHE A 385 8.57 -15.94 -8.36
N ALA A 386 9.86 -15.79 -8.62
CA ALA A 386 10.91 -16.28 -7.74
C ALA A 386 11.93 -15.21 -7.40
N PHE A 387 12.40 -15.24 -6.17
CA PHE A 387 13.45 -14.37 -5.67
C PHE A 387 14.19 -15.04 -4.51
N TRP A 388 15.43 -14.60 -4.31
CA TRP A 388 16.29 -15.03 -3.23
C TRP A 388 16.44 -13.90 -2.20
N ARG A 389 16.18 -14.22 -0.93
CA ARG A 389 16.43 -13.37 0.22
C ARG A 389 17.69 -13.85 0.93
N GLN A 390 18.62 -12.92 1.20
CA GLN A 390 19.83 -13.22 1.95
C GLN A 390 19.93 -12.30 3.16
N SER A 391 20.12 -12.88 4.35
CA SER A 391 20.29 -12.12 5.59
C SER A 391 21.45 -11.13 5.50
N ILE A 392 21.37 -10.05 6.27
CA ILE A 392 22.42 -9.01 6.33
C ILE A 392 23.78 -9.62 6.69
N ARG A 393 23.80 -10.62 7.58
CA ARG A 393 25.03 -11.34 7.98
C ARG A 393 25.44 -12.43 7.01
N ARG A 394 24.66 -12.69 5.96
CA ARG A 394 24.85 -13.75 4.96
C ARG A 394 24.89 -15.19 5.54
N ASP A 395 24.34 -15.36 6.75
CA ASP A 395 24.26 -16.66 7.43
C ASP A 395 22.99 -17.45 7.08
N GLN A 396 21.98 -16.79 6.47
CA GLN A 396 20.77 -17.44 6.00
C GLN A 396 20.43 -17.02 4.58
N SER A 397 20.07 -17.98 3.75
CA SER A 397 19.48 -17.82 2.42
C SER A 397 18.08 -18.42 2.39
N ILE A 398 17.12 -17.71 1.78
CA ILE A 398 15.78 -18.22 1.53
C ILE A 398 15.43 -17.99 0.06
N PHE A 399 15.19 -19.07 -0.67
CA PHE A 399 14.65 -19.03 -2.03
C PHE A 399 13.14 -19.09 -1.97
N CYS A 400 12.48 -18.02 -2.40
CA CYS A 400 11.03 -17.91 -2.45
C CYS A 400 10.55 -18.23 -3.87
N LEU A 401 9.84 -19.32 -4.03
CA LEU A 401 9.35 -19.83 -5.32
C LEU A 401 7.83 -19.83 -5.29
N ASN A 402 7.19 -19.09 -6.19
CA ASN A 402 5.74 -18.93 -6.19
C ASN A 402 5.20 -19.25 -7.59
N ASN A 403 4.39 -20.31 -7.70
CA ASN A 403 3.61 -20.58 -8.88
C ASN A 403 2.41 -19.63 -8.93
N LEU A 404 2.32 -18.81 -9.97
CA LEU A 404 1.23 -17.82 -10.12
C LEU A 404 0.07 -18.36 -10.97
N SER A 405 0.16 -19.60 -11.45
CA SER A 405 -0.80 -20.18 -12.39
C SER A 405 -1.64 -21.29 -11.75
N ASP A 406 -2.73 -21.63 -12.42
CA ASP A 406 -3.60 -22.77 -12.15
C ASP A 406 -3.08 -24.09 -12.72
N GLU A 407 -1.80 -24.12 -13.16
CA GLU A 407 -1.14 -25.30 -13.69
C GLU A 407 -0.07 -25.82 -12.73
N PHE A 408 0.24 -27.11 -12.83
CA PHE A 408 1.43 -27.68 -12.20
C PHE A 408 2.67 -27.22 -12.96
N VAL A 409 3.66 -26.70 -12.24
CA VAL A 409 4.92 -26.25 -12.83
C VAL A 409 6.09 -27.01 -12.21
N GLU A 410 7.00 -27.48 -13.05
CA GLU A 410 8.22 -28.15 -12.63
C GLU A 410 9.41 -27.19 -12.68
N ILE A 411 10.18 -27.15 -11.60
CA ILE A 411 11.38 -26.33 -11.46
C ILE A 411 12.58 -27.23 -11.27
N GLN A 412 13.64 -27.01 -12.05
CA GLN A 412 14.91 -27.67 -11.85
C GLN A 412 15.69 -26.99 -10.73
N LEU A 413 15.86 -27.65 -9.58
CA LEU A 413 16.50 -27.04 -8.40
C LEU A 413 17.96 -26.66 -8.67
N ARG A 414 18.64 -27.31 -9.61
CA ARG A 414 19.98 -26.93 -10.10
C ARG A 414 20.04 -25.48 -10.67
N GLU A 415 18.91 -24.94 -11.14
CA GLU A 415 18.84 -23.58 -11.69
C GLU A 415 18.87 -22.48 -10.60
N ILE A 416 18.52 -22.82 -9.37
CA ILE A 416 18.62 -21.91 -8.21
C ILE A 416 19.93 -22.11 -7.44
N ASN A 417 20.77 -23.05 -7.87
CA ASN A 417 22.10 -23.27 -7.33
C ASN A 417 22.13 -23.45 -5.79
N LEU A 418 21.30 -24.33 -5.26
CA LEU A 418 21.34 -24.69 -3.84
C LEU A 418 22.71 -25.28 -3.50
N ILE A 419 23.41 -24.67 -2.53
CA ILE A 419 24.72 -25.18 -2.11
C ILE A 419 24.53 -26.56 -1.46
N SER A 420 25.14 -27.59 -2.05
CA SER A 420 24.94 -29.00 -1.70
C SER A 420 25.47 -29.39 -0.31
N THR A 421 26.27 -28.55 0.34
CA THR A 421 26.81 -28.79 1.68
C THR A 421 25.83 -28.51 2.82
N GLY A 422 24.64 -27.96 2.52
CA GLY A 422 23.60 -27.64 3.50
C GLY A 422 22.39 -28.57 3.38
N ALA A 423 21.76 -28.88 4.49
CA ALA A 423 20.41 -29.45 4.49
C ALA A 423 19.39 -28.35 4.16
N TRP A 424 18.68 -28.51 3.04
CA TRP A 424 17.65 -27.57 2.62
C TRP A 424 16.28 -28.03 3.08
N VAL A 425 15.47 -27.07 3.54
CA VAL A 425 14.12 -27.31 4.07
C VAL A 425 13.14 -26.29 3.49
N ASP A 426 11.95 -26.74 3.14
CA ASP A 426 10.82 -25.87 2.90
C ASP A 426 10.22 -25.41 4.25
N LEU A 427 10.35 -24.13 4.55
CA LEU A 427 9.84 -23.53 5.80
C LEU A 427 8.31 -23.56 5.90
N ILE A 428 7.60 -23.49 4.77
CA ILE A 428 6.14 -23.46 4.76
C ILE A 428 5.59 -24.84 5.09
N LEU A 429 6.10 -25.89 4.46
CA LEU A 429 5.67 -27.26 4.71
C LEU A 429 6.43 -27.93 5.86
N ASN A 430 7.55 -27.34 6.30
CA ASN A 430 8.49 -27.94 7.26
C ASN A 430 8.98 -29.33 6.80
N LYS A 431 9.38 -29.42 5.52
CA LYS A 431 9.84 -30.67 4.90
C LYS A 431 11.25 -30.50 4.34
N PRO A 432 12.14 -31.49 4.53
CA PRO A 432 13.46 -31.48 3.90
C PRO A 432 13.34 -31.59 2.37
N VAL A 433 14.31 -30.99 1.68
CA VAL A 433 14.52 -31.20 0.24
C VAL A 433 15.46 -32.36 0.08
N GLU A 434 14.94 -33.49 -0.38
CA GLU A 434 15.69 -34.76 -0.46
C GLU A 434 16.77 -34.73 -1.57
N ASP A 435 16.45 -34.14 -2.72
CA ASP A 435 17.37 -33.96 -3.85
C ASP A 435 17.47 -32.52 -4.28
N THR A 436 18.56 -31.85 -3.91
CA THR A 436 18.83 -30.45 -4.24
C THR A 436 19.19 -30.20 -5.71
N ASN A 437 19.44 -31.23 -6.48
CA ASN A 437 19.71 -31.16 -7.93
C ASN A 437 18.53 -31.68 -8.77
N GLY A 438 17.50 -32.18 -8.11
CA GLY A 438 16.34 -32.80 -8.76
C GLY A 438 15.31 -31.76 -9.26
N THR A 439 14.14 -32.30 -9.57
CA THR A 439 12.99 -31.51 -10.01
C THR A 439 12.01 -31.36 -8.87
N MET A 440 11.58 -30.12 -8.63
CA MET A 440 10.49 -29.80 -7.72
C MET A 440 9.23 -29.46 -8.50
N LYS A 441 8.13 -30.16 -8.19
CA LYS A 441 6.82 -29.88 -8.78
C LYS A 441 6.01 -28.99 -7.84
N LEU A 442 5.57 -27.83 -8.32
CA LEU A 442 4.69 -26.91 -7.62
C LEU A 442 3.25 -27.10 -8.09
N CYS A 443 2.33 -27.24 -7.13
CA CYS A 443 0.90 -27.22 -7.39
C CYS A 443 0.43 -25.81 -7.83
N PRO A 444 -0.78 -25.68 -8.39
CA PRO A 444 -1.39 -24.38 -8.66
C PRO A 444 -1.33 -23.46 -7.45
N TYR A 445 -0.86 -22.22 -7.68
CA TYR A 445 -0.69 -21.15 -6.66
C TYR A 445 0.13 -21.56 -5.43
N GLN A 446 0.90 -22.63 -5.49
CA GLN A 446 1.77 -23.04 -4.39
C GLN A 446 2.98 -22.11 -4.28
N SER A 447 3.28 -21.74 -3.03
CA SER A 447 4.52 -21.05 -2.65
C SER A 447 5.39 -21.94 -1.79
N VAL A 448 6.72 -21.84 -1.96
CA VAL A 448 7.72 -22.59 -1.23
C VAL A 448 8.83 -21.64 -0.78
N TRP A 449 9.30 -21.79 0.47
CA TRP A 449 10.44 -21.06 1.02
C TRP A 449 11.55 -22.03 1.38
N LEU A 450 12.53 -22.17 0.49
CA LEU A 450 13.67 -23.07 0.70
C LEU A 450 14.78 -22.35 1.48
N THR A 451 15.15 -22.87 2.62
CA THR A 451 16.25 -22.35 3.44
C THR A 451 17.30 -23.41 3.73
N ASN A 452 18.54 -22.96 3.91
CA ASN A 452 19.67 -23.78 4.32
C ASN A 452 19.92 -23.75 5.84
N THR A 453 19.15 -23.01 6.58
CA THR A 453 19.34 -22.82 8.03
C THR A 453 17.98 -22.85 8.73
N MET A 454 17.83 -23.71 9.73
CA MET A 454 16.66 -23.71 10.64
C MET A 454 17.02 -22.97 11.92
N PHE A 455 16.14 -22.05 12.35
CA PHE A 455 16.21 -21.33 13.64
C PHE A 455 15.03 -21.69 14.52
#